data_f0d3543caa223dc7941ecaed51118f2c
#
_entry.id   f0d3543caa223dc7941ecaed51118f2c
#
_cell.length_a   1.000
_cell.length_b   1.000
_cell.length_c   1.000
_cell.angle_alpha   90.00
_cell.angle_beta   90.00
_cell.angle_gamma   90.00
#
_symmetry.space_group_name_H-M   'P 1'
#
loop_
_entity.id
_entity.type
_entity.pdbx_description
1 polymer ?
#
loop_
_entity_poly.entity_id
_entity_poly.type
_entity_poly.pdbx_seq_one_letter_code
_entity_poly.pdbx_strand_id
1 'polypeptide(L)'
;MSVYAIVLFLHIVGALGLFVALGIEFLTVSRLRSAQTAEQARDWLSALGPIRVIGPVALITVLLPGLYLAATSTGWQGWNVAGLGAMVVLAGLGAASNATRIPGIGRSIGVLRGPLPLEARLRLRDRLVWSSVIIRIGIALGIVFDMTVKPEVLGALVVLFAFALVAAAAAFVTGRSAQVLATERSAS
;
A
#
# COMPACT_ATOMS: atom_id res chain seq x y z
N MET A 1 -27.40 -8.53 -20.51
CA MET A 1 -26.45 -7.64 -19.77
C MET A 1 -25.48 -7.05 -20.77
N SER A 2 -25.17 -5.75 -20.72
CA SER A 2 -24.19 -5.17 -21.63
C SER A 2 -22.75 -5.55 -21.21
N VAL A 3 -21.86 -5.71 -22.17
CA VAL A 3 -20.43 -5.97 -21.93
C VAL A 3 -19.84 -4.87 -21.03
N TYR A 4 -20.22 -3.62 -21.27
CA TYR A 4 -19.85 -2.48 -20.43
C TYR A 4 -20.14 -2.71 -18.93
N ALA A 5 -21.35 -3.17 -18.59
CA ALA A 5 -21.75 -3.38 -17.20
C ALA A 5 -20.91 -4.48 -16.52
N ILE A 6 -20.58 -5.55 -17.23
CA ILE A 6 -19.74 -6.63 -16.74
C ILE A 6 -18.30 -6.13 -16.49
N VAL A 7 -17.74 -5.41 -17.46
CA VAL A 7 -16.38 -4.89 -17.37
C VAL A 7 -16.28 -3.83 -16.27
N LEU A 8 -17.26 -2.95 -16.14
CA LEU A 8 -17.32 -1.98 -15.03
C LEU A 8 -17.41 -2.68 -13.67
N PHE A 9 -18.24 -3.72 -13.56
CA PHE A 9 -18.32 -4.52 -12.34
C PHE A 9 -16.96 -5.12 -11.97
N LEU A 10 -16.25 -5.74 -12.92
CA LEU A 10 -14.92 -6.29 -12.68
C LEU A 10 -13.93 -5.22 -12.26
N HIS A 11 -13.96 -4.03 -12.86
CA HIS A 11 -13.12 -2.90 -12.48
C HIS A 11 -13.37 -2.49 -11.02
N ILE A 12 -14.64 -2.38 -10.61
CA ILE A 12 -15.01 -2.03 -9.23
C ILE A 12 -14.55 -3.14 -8.25
N VAL A 13 -14.78 -4.41 -8.58
CA VAL A 13 -14.33 -5.54 -7.75
C VAL A 13 -12.82 -5.55 -7.61
N GLY A 14 -12.08 -5.27 -8.69
CA GLY A 14 -10.63 -5.11 -8.65
C GLY A 14 -10.18 -3.96 -7.73
N ALA A 15 -10.85 -2.81 -7.80
CA ALA A 15 -10.57 -1.68 -6.92
C ALA A 15 -10.82 -2.02 -5.44
N LEU A 16 -11.95 -2.66 -5.12
CA LEU A 16 -12.23 -3.14 -3.77
C LEU A 16 -11.18 -4.15 -3.29
N GLY A 17 -10.79 -5.10 -4.13
CA GLY A 17 -9.72 -6.06 -3.85
C GLY A 17 -8.38 -5.40 -3.56
N LEU A 18 -8.04 -4.34 -4.30
CA LEU A 18 -6.83 -3.55 -4.07
C LEU A 18 -6.85 -2.86 -2.70
N PHE A 19 -7.97 -2.24 -2.31
CA PHE A 19 -8.13 -1.64 -0.98
C PHE A 19 -8.08 -2.68 0.14
N VAL A 20 -8.66 -3.87 -0.06
CA VAL A 20 -8.54 -4.99 0.89
C VAL A 20 -7.07 -5.38 1.06
N ALA A 21 -6.33 -5.56 -0.04
CA ALA A 21 -4.90 -5.90 0.01
C ALA A 21 -4.07 -4.83 0.75
N LEU A 22 -4.29 -3.54 0.44
CA LEU A 22 -3.63 -2.42 1.13
C LEU A 22 -4.00 -2.35 2.61
N GLY A 23 -5.26 -2.61 2.97
CA GLY A 23 -5.74 -2.63 4.35
C GLY A 23 -5.11 -3.75 5.18
N ILE A 24 -5.03 -4.97 4.62
CA ILE A 24 -4.35 -6.10 5.27
C ILE A 24 -2.85 -5.80 5.43
N GLU A 25 -2.21 -5.26 4.40
CA GLU A 25 -0.79 -4.88 4.47
C GLU A 25 -0.54 -3.82 5.54
N PHE A 26 -1.38 -2.77 5.59
CA PHE A 26 -1.31 -1.73 6.63
C PHE A 26 -1.46 -2.31 8.03
N LEU A 27 -2.47 -3.15 8.27
CA LEU A 27 -2.68 -3.80 9.56
C LEU A 27 -1.48 -4.67 9.94
N THR A 28 -0.99 -5.49 9.02
CA THR A 28 0.13 -6.38 9.24
C THR A 28 1.41 -5.62 9.56
N VAL A 29 1.75 -4.59 8.79
CA VAL A 29 2.93 -3.76 9.03
C VAL A 29 2.80 -3.00 10.35
N SER A 30 1.60 -2.47 10.67
CA SER A 30 1.33 -1.82 11.94
C SER A 30 1.57 -2.75 13.14
N ARG A 31 1.07 -3.98 13.08
CA ARG A 31 1.23 -5.01 14.12
C ARG A 31 2.67 -5.51 14.21
N LEU A 32 3.32 -5.69 13.07
CA LEU A 32 4.72 -6.08 13.00
C LEU A 32 5.63 -5.07 13.74
N ARG A 33 5.37 -3.77 13.60
CA ARG A 33 6.10 -2.69 14.29
C ARG A 33 5.95 -2.72 15.81
N SER A 34 4.90 -3.33 16.33
CA SER A 34 4.61 -3.46 17.77
C SER A 34 5.00 -4.82 18.35
N ALA A 35 5.49 -5.76 17.55
CA ALA A 35 5.87 -7.08 17.99
C ALA A 35 7.01 -7.02 19.02
N GLN A 36 6.87 -7.81 20.10
CA GLN A 36 7.82 -7.89 21.21
C GLN A 36 8.67 -9.17 21.16
N THR A 37 8.13 -10.23 20.51
CA THR A 37 8.81 -11.53 20.39
C THR A 37 9.00 -11.92 18.93
N ALA A 38 9.96 -12.81 18.70
CA ALA A 38 10.26 -13.32 17.37
C ALA A 38 9.10 -14.14 16.80
N GLU A 39 8.35 -14.85 17.66
CA GLU A 39 7.16 -15.61 17.30
C GLU A 39 6.08 -14.70 16.76
N GLN A 40 5.72 -13.63 17.52
CA GLN A 40 4.74 -12.64 17.07
C GLN A 40 5.15 -11.99 15.74
N ALA A 41 6.42 -11.66 15.58
CA ALA A 41 6.91 -11.06 14.34
C ALA A 41 6.78 -12.03 13.16
N ARG A 42 7.05 -13.33 13.33
CA ARG A 42 6.88 -14.36 12.28
C ARG A 42 5.41 -14.55 11.92
N ASP A 43 4.52 -14.59 12.92
CA ASP A 43 3.08 -14.74 12.68
C ASP A 43 2.55 -13.59 11.82
N TRP A 44 2.92 -12.35 12.12
CA TRP A 44 2.54 -11.20 11.30
C TRP A 44 3.20 -11.19 9.92
N LEU A 45 4.45 -11.63 9.80
CA LEU A 45 5.10 -11.77 8.49
C LEU A 45 4.42 -12.83 7.63
N SER A 46 3.95 -13.93 8.23
CA SER A 46 3.22 -14.97 7.50
C SER A 46 1.91 -14.46 6.90
N ALA A 47 1.24 -13.51 7.56
CA ALA A 47 0.03 -12.87 7.07
C ALA A 47 0.25 -12.04 5.79
N LEU A 48 1.50 -11.68 5.45
CA LEU A 48 1.83 -11.06 4.16
C LEU A 48 1.86 -12.08 2.99
N GLY A 49 1.89 -13.37 3.27
CA GLY A 49 1.93 -14.42 2.25
C GLY A 49 0.79 -14.30 1.22
N PRO A 50 -0.47 -14.31 1.64
CA PRO A 50 -1.62 -14.16 0.74
C PRO A 50 -1.62 -12.86 -0.06
N ILE A 51 -1.08 -11.77 0.49
CA ILE A 51 -1.04 -10.45 -0.18
C ILE A 51 -0.21 -10.49 -1.46
N ARG A 52 0.81 -11.36 -1.51
CA ARG A 52 1.65 -11.56 -2.71
C ARG A 52 0.85 -12.07 -3.91
N VAL A 53 -0.30 -12.66 -3.68
CA VAL A 53 -1.21 -13.12 -4.74
C VAL A 53 -2.38 -12.15 -4.89
N ILE A 54 -3.05 -11.78 -3.79
CA ILE A 54 -4.24 -10.91 -3.80
C ILE A 54 -3.90 -9.54 -4.40
N GLY A 55 -2.77 -8.95 -4.04
CA GLY A 55 -2.37 -7.62 -4.54
C GLY A 55 -2.21 -7.57 -6.07
N PRO A 56 -1.36 -8.39 -6.69
CA PRO A 56 -1.23 -8.45 -8.14
C PRO A 56 -2.51 -8.83 -8.86
N VAL A 57 -3.29 -9.80 -8.35
CA VAL A 57 -4.58 -10.19 -8.95
C VAL A 57 -5.55 -9.02 -8.92
N ALA A 58 -5.71 -8.33 -7.79
CA ALA A 58 -6.55 -7.14 -7.69
C ALA A 58 -6.08 -6.02 -8.63
N LEU A 59 -4.76 -5.80 -8.71
CA LEU A 59 -4.17 -4.81 -9.60
C LEU A 59 -4.50 -5.11 -11.08
N ILE A 60 -4.34 -6.35 -11.52
CA ILE A 60 -4.67 -6.77 -12.89
C ILE A 60 -6.19 -6.63 -13.13
N THR A 61 -7.01 -7.03 -12.15
CA THR A 61 -8.47 -6.98 -12.23
C THR A 61 -9.01 -5.54 -12.26
N VAL A 62 -8.30 -4.56 -11.69
CA VAL A 62 -8.66 -3.14 -11.84
C VAL A 62 -8.11 -2.57 -13.14
N LEU A 63 -6.89 -2.92 -13.52
CA LEU A 63 -6.16 -2.32 -14.62
C LEU A 63 -6.73 -2.71 -15.99
N LEU A 64 -6.88 -4.03 -16.27
CA LEU A 64 -7.33 -4.49 -17.59
C LEU A 64 -8.76 -4.04 -17.91
N PRO A 65 -9.77 -4.20 -17.04
CA PRO A 65 -11.09 -3.64 -17.28
C PRO A 65 -11.07 -2.10 -17.37
N GLY A 66 -10.26 -1.40 -16.57
CA GLY A 66 -10.12 0.05 -16.64
C GLY A 66 -9.60 0.52 -17.98
N LEU A 67 -8.57 -0.13 -18.54
CA LEU A 67 -8.04 0.14 -19.88
C LEU A 67 -9.10 -0.11 -20.97
N TYR A 68 -9.84 -1.21 -20.86
CA TYR A 68 -10.93 -1.49 -21.80
C TYR A 68 -12.02 -0.40 -21.77
N LEU A 69 -12.44 0.04 -20.57
CA LEU A 69 -13.42 1.12 -20.40
C LEU A 69 -12.89 2.45 -20.97
N ALA A 70 -11.62 2.77 -20.76
CA ALA A 70 -11.00 3.96 -21.34
C ALA A 70 -10.98 3.90 -22.86
N ALA A 71 -10.65 2.75 -23.44
CA ALA A 71 -10.55 2.58 -24.89
C ALA A 71 -11.92 2.59 -25.60
N THR A 72 -12.98 2.05 -24.95
CA THR A 72 -14.27 1.80 -25.63
C THR A 72 -15.40 2.73 -25.22
N SER A 73 -15.32 3.39 -24.06
CA SER A 73 -16.48 4.09 -23.48
C SER A 73 -16.18 5.53 -23.10
N THR A 74 -15.09 5.80 -22.35
CA THR A 74 -14.80 7.16 -21.85
C THR A 74 -13.84 7.94 -22.74
N GLY A 75 -13.08 7.27 -23.60
CA GLY A 75 -11.95 7.86 -24.28
C GLY A 75 -10.76 8.13 -23.35
N TRP A 76 -9.64 8.55 -23.93
CA TRP A 76 -8.43 8.90 -23.17
C TRP A 76 -8.55 10.33 -22.65
N GLN A 77 -9.06 10.48 -21.46
CA GLN A 77 -9.21 11.73 -20.73
C GLN A 77 -8.01 11.96 -19.80
N GLY A 78 -7.75 13.23 -19.44
CA GLY A 78 -6.61 13.57 -18.58
C GLY A 78 -6.62 12.84 -17.22
N TRP A 79 -7.78 12.69 -16.60
CA TRP A 79 -7.95 12.02 -15.32
C TRP A 79 -7.63 10.50 -15.37
N ASN A 80 -8.01 9.80 -16.46
CA ASN A 80 -7.73 8.36 -16.53
C ASN A 80 -6.26 8.09 -16.90
N VAL A 81 -5.62 8.96 -17.69
CA VAL A 81 -4.18 8.88 -17.97
C VAL A 81 -3.38 9.16 -16.69
N ALA A 82 -3.75 10.19 -15.92
CA ALA A 82 -3.14 10.49 -14.62
C ALA A 82 -3.32 9.32 -13.63
N GLY A 83 -4.53 8.75 -13.54
CA GLY A 83 -4.83 7.58 -12.72
C GLY A 83 -4.02 6.35 -13.12
N LEU A 84 -3.82 6.10 -14.42
CA LEU A 84 -2.97 5.02 -14.91
C LEU A 84 -1.51 5.22 -14.49
N GLY A 85 -0.97 6.43 -14.63
CA GLY A 85 0.37 6.78 -14.16
C GLY A 85 0.52 6.58 -12.65
N ALA A 86 -0.47 7.03 -11.87
CA ALA A 86 -0.51 6.83 -10.43
C ALA A 86 -0.57 5.34 -10.03
N MET A 87 -1.29 4.51 -10.80
CA MET A 87 -1.34 3.06 -10.61
C MET A 87 0.02 2.39 -10.83
N VAL A 88 0.79 2.83 -11.83
CA VAL A 88 2.17 2.36 -12.06
C VAL A 88 3.07 2.72 -10.87
N VAL A 89 2.97 3.94 -10.35
CA VAL A 89 3.72 4.37 -9.15
C VAL A 89 3.33 3.51 -7.94
N LEU A 90 2.04 3.31 -7.70
CA LEU A 90 1.51 2.47 -6.62
C LEU A 90 2.05 1.04 -6.70
N ALA A 91 2.01 0.43 -7.89
CA ALA A 91 2.52 -0.91 -8.13
C ALA A 91 4.05 -0.99 -7.91
N GLY A 92 4.80 -0.01 -8.41
CA GLY A 92 6.25 0.07 -8.27
C GLY A 92 6.69 0.18 -6.80
N LEU A 93 6.03 1.04 -6.01
CA LEU A 93 6.29 1.18 -4.56
C LEU A 93 6.01 -0.14 -3.81
N GLY A 94 4.91 -0.84 -4.17
CA GLY A 94 4.58 -2.14 -3.59
C GLY A 94 5.60 -3.21 -3.94
N ALA A 95 5.96 -3.32 -5.21
CA ALA A 95 6.93 -4.29 -5.70
C ALA A 95 8.32 -4.06 -5.05
N ALA A 96 8.79 -2.82 -4.97
CA ALA A 96 10.05 -2.47 -4.34
C ALA A 96 10.10 -2.88 -2.85
N SER A 97 9.04 -2.57 -2.09
CA SER A 97 8.95 -2.96 -0.67
C SER A 97 8.95 -4.47 -0.48
N ASN A 98 8.15 -5.18 -1.28
CA ASN A 98 8.00 -6.63 -1.19
C ASN A 98 9.23 -7.41 -1.68
N ALA A 99 9.95 -6.90 -2.68
CA ALA A 99 11.13 -7.59 -3.23
C ALA A 99 12.39 -7.40 -2.38
N THR A 100 12.56 -6.24 -1.74
CA THR A 100 13.83 -5.90 -1.08
C THR A 100 13.75 -5.89 0.43
N ARG A 101 12.72 -5.27 1.01
CA ARG A 101 12.67 -4.97 2.44
C ARG A 101 12.03 -6.06 3.28
N ILE A 102 10.87 -6.55 2.89
CA ILE A 102 10.15 -7.60 3.63
C ILE A 102 10.99 -8.89 3.77
N PRO A 103 11.66 -9.41 2.71
CA PRO A 103 12.55 -10.57 2.85
C PRO A 103 13.76 -10.31 3.76
N GLY A 104 14.29 -9.08 3.77
CA GLY A 104 15.37 -8.69 4.69
C GLY A 104 14.95 -8.77 6.15
N ILE A 105 13.76 -8.26 6.47
CA ILE A 105 13.16 -8.36 7.81
C ILE A 105 12.95 -9.84 8.18
N GLY A 106 12.36 -10.63 7.29
CA GLY A 106 12.10 -12.06 7.53
C GLY A 106 13.37 -12.85 7.86
N ARG A 107 14.46 -12.61 7.11
CA ARG A 107 15.75 -13.27 7.37
C ARG A 107 16.34 -12.90 8.72
N SER A 108 16.24 -11.63 9.14
CA SER A 108 16.78 -11.17 10.43
C SER A 108 16.04 -11.74 11.65
N ILE A 109 14.78 -12.16 11.47
CA ILE A 109 13.94 -12.69 12.57
C ILE A 109 13.90 -14.22 12.56
N GLY A 110 14.12 -14.85 11.39
CA GLY A 110 13.92 -16.28 11.19
C GLY A 110 14.69 -17.18 12.15
N VAL A 111 15.85 -16.74 12.62
CA VAL A 111 16.73 -17.49 13.55
C VAL A 111 16.53 -17.11 15.02
N LEU A 112 15.78 -16.04 15.31
CA LEU A 112 15.56 -15.55 16.68
C LEU A 112 14.44 -16.31 17.38
N ARG A 113 14.51 -16.44 18.69
CA ARG A 113 13.47 -17.00 19.56
C ARG A 113 13.28 -16.12 20.80
N GLY A 114 12.03 -16.05 21.30
CA GLY A 114 11.68 -15.27 22.49
C GLY A 114 11.75 -13.75 22.26
N PRO A 115 12.13 -12.97 23.26
CA PRO A 115 12.17 -11.51 23.19
C PRO A 115 13.08 -11.00 22.08
N LEU A 116 12.59 -10.01 21.31
CA LEU A 116 13.36 -9.43 20.20
C LEU A 116 14.47 -8.50 20.75
N PRO A 117 15.73 -8.67 20.29
CA PRO A 117 16.80 -7.71 20.52
C PRO A 117 16.45 -6.33 19.97
N LEU A 118 17.06 -5.27 20.52
CA LEU A 118 16.81 -3.90 20.09
C LEU A 118 17.01 -3.70 18.59
N GLU A 119 18.09 -4.24 18.04
CA GLU A 119 18.37 -4.15 16.59
C GLU A 119 17.26 -4.76 15.72
N ALA A 120 16.72 -5.92 16.11
CA ALA A 120 15.62 -6.56 15.41
C ALA A 120 14.35 -5.70 15.49
N ARG A 121 14.04 -5.13 16.67
CA ARG A 121 12.89 -4.20 16.82
C ARG A 121 13.03 -2.95 15.95
N LEU A 122 14.23 -2.40 15.83
CA LEU A 122 14.48 -1.25 14.95
C LEU A 122 14.26 -1.60 13.48
N ARG A 123 14.65 -2.80 13.04
CA ARG A 123 14.40 -3.28 11.67
C ARG A 123 12.91 -3.50 11.39
N LEU A 124 12.13 -3.98 12.38
CA LEU A 124 10.67 -4.09 12.26
C LEU A 124 9.97 -2.74 12.10
N ARG A 125 10.61 -1.67 12.56
CA ARG A 125 10.13 -0.30 12.46
C ARG A 125 10.66 0.45 11.23
N ASP A 126 11.04 -0.27 10.17
CA ASP A 126 11.52 0.33 8.92
C ASP A 126 10.53 1.41 8.43
N ARG A 127 11.05 2.65 8.40
CA ARG A 127 10.24 3.83 8.02
C ARG A 127 9.84 3.78 6.56
N LEU A 128 10.67 3.18 5.70
CA LEU A 128 10.38 3.14 4.27
C LEU A 128 9.26 2.14 3.96
N VAL A 129 9.22 0.99 4.65
CA VAL A 129 8.08 0.06 4.56
C VAL A 129 6.80 0.74 5.02
N TRP A 130 6.83 1.40 6.18
CA TRP A 130 5.70 2.13 6.73
C TRP A 130 5.19 3.23 5.80
N SER A 131 6.10 4.11 5.36
CA SER A 131 5.75 5.22 4.46
C SER A 131 5.23 4.71 3.11
N SER A 132 5.82 3.65 2.56
CA SER A 132 5.36 3.04 1.31
C SER A 132 3.90 2.60 1.39
N VAL A 133 3.49 1.93 2.47
CA VAL A 133 2.10 1.49 2.64
C VAL A 133 1.14 2.67 2.73
N ILE A 134 1.44 3.67 3.56
CA ILE A 134 0.57 4.83 3.77
C ILE A 134 0.47 5.68 2.49
N ILE A 135 1.60 5.92 1.80
CA ILE A 135 1.60 6.69 0.54
C ILE A 135 0.78 5.96 -0.53
N ARG A 136 0.89 4.64 -0.64
CA ARG A 136 0.06 3.85 -1.59
C ARG A 136 -1.42 3.94 -1.28
N ILE A 137 -1.82 3.96 -0.01
CA ILE A 137 -3.23 4.20 0.39
C ILE A 137 -3.66 5.60 -0.05
N GLY A 138 -2.83 6.62 0.17
CA GLY A 138 -3.11 7.98 -0.30
C GLY A 138 -3.27 8.06 -1.81
N ILE A 139 -2.34 7.47 -2.58
CA ILE A 139 -2.43 7.42 -4.05
C ILE A 139 -3.71 6.71 -4.50
N ALA A 140 -4.05 5.57 -3.88
CA ALA A 140 -5.27 4.83 -4.21
C ALA A 140 -6.55 5.66 -3.96
N LEU A 141 -6.60 6.42 -2.86
CA LEU A 141 -7.70 7.35 -2.58
C LEU A 141 -7.76 8.49 -3.60
N GLY A 142 -6.61 9.04 -3.99
CA GLY A 142 -6.53 10.05 -5.05
C GLY A 142 -7.05 9.53 -6.39
N ILE A 143 -6.70 8.28 -6.77
CA ILE A 143 -7.23 7.64 -7.98
C ILE A 143 -8.76 7.50 -7.90
N VAL A 144 -9.33 7.09 -6.75
CA VAL A 144 -10.79 7.00 -6.58
C VAL A 144 -11.45 8.36 -6.73
N PHE A 145 -10.85 9.41 -6.18
CA PHE A 145 -11.34 10.78 -6.36
C PHE A 145 -11.36 11.17 -7.84
N ASP A 146 -10.27 10.97 -8.56
CA ASP A 146 -10.17 11.30 -9.99
C ASP A 146 -11.19 10.52 -10.84
N MET A 147 -11.40 9.24 -10.53
CA MET A 147 -12.43 8.41 -11.20
C MET A 147 -13.86 8.91 -10.95
N THR A 148 -14.10 9.54 -9.80
CA THR A 148 -15.43 10.03 -9.39
C THR A 148 -15.68 11.43 -9.92
N VAL A 149 -14.75 12.35 -9.74
CA VAL A 149 -14.88 13.78 -10.06
C VAL A 149 -14.53 14.07 -11.50
N LYS A 150 -13.62 13.27 -12.10
CA LYS A 150 -13.14 13.37 -13.49
C LYS A 150 -12.60 14.77 -13.85
N PRO A 151 -11.66 15.31 -13.07
CA PRO A 151 -11.12 16.63 -13.33
C PRO A 151 -10.28 16.64 -14.62
N GLU A 152 -9.93 17.84 -15.11
CA GLU A 152 -8.93 17.97 -16.16
C GLU A 152 -7.56 17.46 -15.67
N VAL A 153 -6.65 17.21 -16.62
CA VAL A 153 -5.34 16.58 -16.31
C VAL A 153 -4.57 17.29 -15.22
N LEU A 154 -4.53 18.62 -15.20
CA LEU A 154 -3.84 19.37 -14.16
C LEU A 154 -4.52 19.20 -12.80
N GLY A 155 -5.84 19.24 -12.75
CA GLY A 155 -6.63 18.98 -11.55
C GLY A 155 -6.40 17.58 -11.00
N ALA A 156 -6.38 16.55 -11.85
CA ALA A 156 -6.09 15.18 -11.47
C ALA A 156 -4.67 15.05 -10.84
N LEU A 157 -3.67 15.62 -11.48
CA LEU A 157 -2.30 15.59 -10.96
C LEU A 157 -2.18 16.31 -9.60
N VAL A 158 -2.84 17.47 -9.44
CA VAL A 158 -2.87 18.21 -8.16
C VAL A 158 -3.52 17.37 -7.06
N VAL A 159 -4.63 16.72 -7.35
CA VAL A 159 -5.33 15.85 -6.38
C VAL A 159 -4.46 14.65 -5.98
N LEU A 160 -3.91 13.93 -6.95
CA LEU A 160 -3.01 12.80 -6.68
C LEU A 160 -1.82 13.20 -5.82
N PHE A 161 -1.20 14.34 -6.14
CA PHE A 161 -0.08 14.87 -5.37
C PHE A 161 -0.50 15.28 -3.96
N ALA A 162 -1.65 15.94 -3.80
CA ALA A 162 -2.18 16.33 -2.49
C ALA A 162 -2.45 15.11 -1.60
N PHE A 163 -3.11 14.08 -2.10
CA PHE A 163 -3.34 12.84 -1.35
C PHE A 163 -2.02 12.13 -0.99
N ALA A 164 -1.06 12.08 -1.91
CA ALA A 164 0.25 11.48 -1.64
C ALA A 164 1.02 12.29 -0.59
N LEU A 165 0.96 13.63 -0.62
CA LEU A 165 1.61 14.51 0.33
C LEU A 165 1.00 14.39 1.74
N VAL A 166 -0.33 14.40 1.85
CA VAL A 166 -1.03 14.19 3.13
C VAL A 166 -0.68 12.81 3.71
N ALA A 167 -0.65 11.78 2.88
CA ALA A 167 -0.25 10.44 3.29
C ALA A 167 1.22 10.39 3.74
N ALA A 168 2.13 11.07 3.05
CA ALA A 168 3.54 11.17 3.44
C ALA A 168 3.71 11.91 4.78
N ALA A 169 2.97 13.01 5.00
CA ALA A 169 2.96 13.73 6.27
C ALA A 169 2.44 12.85 7.41
N ALA A 170 1.33 12.12 7.20
CA ALA A 170 0.79 11.16 8.16
C ALA A 170 1.80 10.04 8.48
N ALA A 171 2.48 9.49 7.46
CA ALA A 171 3.52 8.48 7.64
C ALA A 171 4.70 9.00 8.47
N PHE A 172 5.10 10.25 8.25
CA PHE A 172 6.19 10.90 8.99
C PHE A 172 5.83 11.10 10.46
N VAL A 173 4.66 11.66 10.75
CA VAL A 173 4.19 11.89 12.12
C VAL A 173 4.08 10.58 12.89
N THR A 174 3.38 9.60 12.33
CA THR A 174 3.17 8.28 12.97
C THR A 174 4.45 7.44 13.04
N GLY A 175 5.39 7.68 12.12
CA GLY A 175 6.71 7.05 12.15
C GLY A 175 7.60 7.54 13.30
N ARG A 176 7.51 8.83 13.66
CA ARG A 176 8.27 9.45 14.76
C ARG A 176 7.78 9.03 16.14
N SER A 177 6.48 9.09 16.39
CA SER A 177 5.89 8.77 17.69
C SER A 177 6.26 7.37 18.18
N ALA A 178 6.39 6.42 17.28
CA ALA A 178 6.80 5.06 17.61
C ALA A 178 8.27 4.93 18.05
N GLN A 179 9.14 5.87 17.67
CA GLN A 179 10.55 5.85 18.07
C GLN A 179 10.77 6.48 19.45
N VAL A 180 10.12 7.59 19.74
CA VAL A 180 10.22 8.28 21.04
C VAL A 180 9.79 7.36 22.16
N LEU A 181 8.63 6.70 22.03
CA LEU A 181 8.13 5.73 23.02
C LEU A 181 9.03 4.50 23.20
N ALA A 182 9.84 4.15 22.21
CA ALA A 182 10.79 3.05 22.31
C ALA A 182 12.05 3.44 23.09
N THR A 183 12.48 4.69 22.94
CA THR A 183 13.66 5.22 23.65
C THR A 183 13.36 5.45 25.13
N GLU A 184 12.18 5.96 25.47
CA GLU A 184 11.76 6.16 26.86
C GLU A 184 11.61 4.84 27.63
N ARG A 185 11.08 3.78 26.99
CA ARG A 185 10.95 2.44 27.61
C ARG A 185 12.26 1.66 27.74
N SER A 186 13.31 2.08 27.07
CA SER A 186 14.65 1.48 27.22
C SER A 186 15.50 2.20 28.27
N ALA A 187 15.08 3.38 28.72
CA ALA A 187 15.75 4.20 29.74
C ALA A 187 15.16 4.03 31.14
N SER A 188 14.01 3.36 31.26
CA SER A 188 13.34 2.96 32.53
C SER A 188 13.60 1.49 32.86
#